data_870d2200eb64402fa1a78c0a07e4b655
#
_entry.id   870d2200eb64402fa1a78c0a07e4b655
#
_cell.length_a   1.000
_cell.length_b   1.000
_cell.length_c   1.000
_cell.angle_alpha   90.00
_cell.angle_beta   90.00
_cell.angle_gamma   90.00
#
_symmetry.space_group_name_H-M   'P 1'
#
loop_
_entity.id
_entity.type
_entity.pdbx_description
1 polymer ?
#
loop_
_entity_poly.entity_id
_entity_poly.type
_entity_poly.pdbx_seq_one_letter_code
_entity_poly.pdbx_strand_id
1 'polypeptide(L)'
;TDRLWEIPHFEKMLYDQALFAITCMETYQATGDAACAAMAAETLAYAKTSLRHPGGAFYCGEDADSEGAEGTFYLWDKEEILALLGGSEGERFCRLMGVSAGGNFDGRNILYRAEAWPLPDQERDFLEDCRKKLLEYRSRRVRPFLDDKILTSWNGLMIAALAKAGAVLGEAGYIETARQAADFILTHLYDQEKSRLLRRWREGDAAIPGFLEDYSFFCWGLIELYMACLEPLYLDKALSLTLEMSTLFGDGEGGFFDTGSDGETILTRGRHLQDGALPAGNSAAVYNLLRLGELAGHREMAAEGTRAVSRLFNEMAHLPLAFPLLLCALDWFLGPTSAVTLRAESPAAAASLLRSYHSVFLPRSTLALHRSGPSAKARPATAQVCRAGTCHLPTTDGAVMVAQLNGTAHRDPVDGG
;
A
#
# COMPACT_ATOMS: atom_id res chain seq x y z
N THR A 1 -1.39 13.39 16.59
CA THR A 1 -2.81 13.61 16.96
C THR A 1 -3.00 13.52 18.46
N ASP A 2 -4.07 14.10 18.98
CA ASP A 2 -4.42 14.02 20.39
C ASP A 2 -5.10 12.68 20.75
N ARG A 3 -5.40 12.47 22.05
CA ARG A 3 -5.98 11.20 22.53
C ARG A 3 -7.44 10.99 22.10
N LEU A 4 -8.13 12.05 21.67
CA LEU A 4 -9.53 12.01 21.23
C LEU A 4 -9.66 11.90 19.70
N TRP A 5 -8.53 11.96 18.97
CA TRP A 5 -8.48 11.99 17.51
C TRP A 5 -9.17 13.21 16.89
N GLU A 6 -9.27 14.32 17.63
CA GLU A 6 -9.87 15.57 17.18
C GLU A 6 -8.84 16.50 16.52
N ILE A 7 -7.59 16.51 17.02
CA ILE A 7 -6.50 17.35 16.51
C ILE A 7 -5.55 16.48 15.68
N PRO A 8 -5.49 16.64 14.35
CA PRO A 8 -4.56 15.92 13.51
C PRO A 8 -3.14 16.46 13.65
N HIS A 9 -2.14 15.70 13.25
CA HIS A 9 -0.84 16.22 12.86
C HIS A 9 -0.94 16.74 11.43
N PHE A 10 -0.48 17.97 11.17
CA PHE A 10 -0.69 18.62 9.87
C PHE A 10 0.33 18.20 8.82
N GLU A 11 1.46 17.64 9.21
CA GLU A 11 2.42 17.05 8.27
C GLU A 11 1.79 15.87 7.51
N LYS A 12 2.05 15.80 6.21
CA LYS A 12 1.47 14.77 5.33
C LYS A 12 2.56 13.99 4.63
N MET A 13 2.92 12.87 5.24
CA MET A 13 3.97 12.00 4.73
C MET A 13 3.42 11.00 3.71
N LEU A 14 4.19 10.72 2.66
CA LEU A 14 3.81 9.77 1.61
C LEU A 14 3.56 8.37 2.16
N TYR A 15 4.41 7.91 3.07
CA TYR A 15 4.28 6.57 3.66
C TYR A 15 3.01 6.41 4.50
N ASP A 16 2.58 7.45 5.23
CA ASP A 16 1.32 7.43 5.98
C ASP A 16 0.13 7.29 5.04
N GLN A 17 0.11 8.07 3.94
CA GLN A 17 -0.93 7.96 2.92
C GLN A 17 -0.99 6.55 2.33
N ALA A 18 0.16 5.95 2.05
CA ALA A 18 0.26 4.62 1.48
C ALA A 18 -0.24 3.53 2.44
N LEU A 19 0.29 3.49 3.67
CA LEU A 19 -0.06 2.47 4.66
C LEU A 19 -1.52 2.59 5.10
N PHE A 20 -2.03 3.81 5.25
CA PHE A 20 -3.44 4.06 5.55
C PHE A 20 -4.35 3.55 4.43
N ALA A 21 -4.03 3.85 3.17
CA ALA A 21 -4.81 3.36 2.03
C ALA A 21 -4.79 1.83 1.92
N ILE A 22 -3.64 1.16 2.17
CA ILE A 22 -3.56 -0.32 2.22
C ILE A 22 -4.49 -0.86 3.30
N THR A 23 -4.40 -0.32 4.52
CA THR A 23 -5.21 -0.76 5.66
C THR A 23 -6.70 -0.59 5.39
N CYS A 24 -7.10 0.55 4.82
CA CYS A 24 -8.50 0.80 4.44
C CYS A 24 -8.98 -0.18 3.37
N MET A 25 -8.18 -0.49 2.35
CA MET A 25 -8.56 -1.47 1.32
C MET A 25 -8.71 -2.88 1.88
N GLU A 26 -7.80 -3.31 2.75
CA GLU A 26 -7.89 -4.62 3.41
C GLU A 26 -9.09 -4.71 4.36
N THR A 27 -9.38 -3.63 5.09
CA THR A 27 -10.58 -3.54 5.94
C THR A 27 -11.84 -3.62 5.08
N TYR A 28 -11.90 -2.90 3.96
CA TYR A 28 -13.02 -3.01 3.02
C TYR A 28 -13.21 -4.42 2.49
N GLN A 29 -12.13 -5.11 2.06
CA GLN A 29 -12.21 -6.50 1.61
C GLN A 29 -12.71 -7.45 2.72
N ALA A 30 -12.32 -7.21 3.98
CA ALA A 30 -12.67 -8.08 5.10
C ALA A 30 -14.09 -7.84 5.62
N THR A 31 -14.60 -6.61 5.56
CA THR A 31 -15.85 -6.20 6.21
C THR A 31 -16.96 -5.77 5.24
N GLY A 32 -16.60 -5.35 4.03
CA GLY A 32 -17.53 -4.72 3.09
C GLY A 32 -17.88 -3.26 3.43
N ASP A 33 -17.19 -2.64 4.42
CA ASP A 33 -17.47 -1.26 4.83
C ASP A 33 -17.02 -0.26 3.75
N ALA A 34 -17.99 0.30 3.05
CA ALA A 34 -17.77 1.27 1.98
C ALA A 34 -17.09 2.58 2.47
N ALA A 35 -17.17 2.91 3.75
CA ALA A 35 -16.48 4.08 4.30
C ALA A 35 -14.96 3.90 4.21
N CYS A 36 -14.45 2.69 4.43
CA CYS A 36 -13.02 2.38 4.26
C CYS A 36 -12.58 2.57 2.81
N ALA A 37 -13.37 2.10 1.85
CA ALA A 37 -13.07 2.29 0.43
C ALA A 37 -13.04 3.78 0.04
N ALA A 38 -14.00 4.58 0.56
CA ALA A 38 -14.05 6.02 0.32
C ALA A 38 -12.84 6.73 0.93
N MET A 39 -12.45 6.42 2.17
CA MET A 39 -11.28 7.01 2.83
C MET A 39 -9.99 6.71 2.06
N ALA A 40 -9.79 5.49 1.58
CA ALA A 40 -8.64 5.17 0.75
C ALA A 40 -8.64 5.95 -0.57
N ALA A 41 -9.79 6.05 -1.24
CA ALA A 41 -9.91 6.79 -2.50
C ALA A 41 -9.60 8.29 -2.31
N GLU A 42 -10.10 8.93 -1.23
CA GLU A 42 -9.79 10.33 -0.90
C GLU A 42 -8.31 10.53 -0.60
N THR A 43 -7.70 9.63 0.17
CA THR A 43 -6.27 9.66 0.50
C THR A 43 -5.39 9.54 -0.75
N LEU A 44 -5.69 8.58 -1.62
CA LEU A 44 -4.96 8.39 -2.88
C LEU A 44 -5.19 9.53 -3.87
N ALA A 45 -6.39 10.15 -3.88
CA ALA A 45 -6.65 11.34 -4.68
C ALA A 45 -5.79 12.52 -4.22
N TYR A 46 -5.64 12.73 -2.89
CA TYR A 46 -4.72 13.73 -2.34
C TYR A 46 -3.27 13.46 -2.78
N ALA A 47 -2.76 12.24 -2.60
CA ALA A 47 -1.40 11.91 -3.02
C ALA A 47 -1.18 12.17 -4.52
N LYS A 48 -2.13 11.79 -5.38
CA LYS A 48 -2.07 12.00 -6.83
C LYS A 48 -2.11 13.48 -7.24
N THR A 49 -2.76 14.33 -6.46
CA THR A 49 -2.91 15.77 -6.80
C THR A 49 -1.85 16.65 -6.16
N SER A 50 -1.38 16.30 -4.96
CA SER A 50 -0.50 17.16 -4.16
C SER A 50 0.95 16.66 -4.08
N LEU A 51 1.16 15.34 -4.11
CA LEU A 51 2.49 14.76 -3.92
C LEU A 51 3.07 14.13 -5.20
N ARG A 52 2.40 14.22 -6.34
CA ARG A 52 2.86 13.55 -7.56
C ARG A 52 3.85 14.38 -8.34
N HIS A 53 5.01 13.81 -8.62
CA HIS A 53 5.98 14.33 -9.58
C HIS A 53 5.48 14.17 -11.03
N PRO A 54 5.71 15.14 -11.95
CA PRO A 54 5.28 15.04 -13.36
C PRO A 54 5.78 13.78 -14.08
N GLY A 55 6.93 13.24 -13.68
CA GLY A 55 7.49 12.00 -14.22
C GLY A 55 6.82 10.72 -13.74
N GLY A 56 5.84 10.79 -12.82
CA GLY A 56 5.02 9.65 -12.40
C GLY A 56 5.27 9.15 -10.97
N ALA A 57 6.43 9.41 -10.37
CA ALA A 57 6.71 9.09 -8.97
C ALA A 57 6.04 10.07 -8.00
N PHE A 58 6.32 9.92 -6.70
CA PHE A 58 5.75 10.74 -5.64
C PHE A 58 6.83 11.37 -4.77
N TYR A 59 6.61 12.62 -4.41
CA TYR A 59 7.39 13.38 -3.43
C TYR A 59 7.18 12.86 -2.01
N CYS A 60 8.09 13.21 -1.09
CA CYS A 60 8.09 12.72 0.28
C CYS A 60 6.89 13.19 1.11
N GLY A 61 6.49 14.45 1.00
CA GLY A 61 5.40 14.97 1.81
C GLY A 61 5.28 16.49 1.81
N GLU A 62 4.28 16.99 2.52
CA GLU A 62 4.11 18.41 2.84
C GLU A 62 4.32 18.64 4.34
N ASP A 63 5.04 19.72 4.68
CA ASP A 63 5.31 20.15 6.05
C ASP A 63 4.01 20.44 6.82
N ALA A 64 4.07 20.42 8.14
CA ALA A 64 3.00 20.86 9.02
C ALA A 64 2.81 22.38 8.98
N ASP A 65 3.90 23.12 8.79
CA ASP A 65 3.97 24.56 8.90
C ASP A 65 3.68 25.27 7.56
N SER A 66 2.97 26.38 7.64
CA SER A 66 2.83 27.36 6.58
C SER A 66 2.92 28.76 7.21
N GLU A 67 3.62 29.69 6.58
CA GLU A 67 3.82 31.07 7.08
C GLU A 67 4.40 31.12 8.51
N GLY A 68 5.17 30.11 8.90
CA GLY A 68 5.87 30.03 10.19
C GLY A 68 5.03 29.56 11.37
N ALA A 69 3.85 28.98 11.12
CA ALA A 69 3.02 28.38 12.15
C ALA A 69 2.34 27.09 11.66
N GLU A 70 2.18 26.12 12.59
CA GLU A 70 1.57 24.83 12.31
C GLU A 70 0.10 24.97 11.92
N GLY A 71 -0.31 24.26 10.88
CA GLY A 71 -1.69 24.14 10.44
C GLY A 71 -2.30 25.37 9.76
N THR A 72 -1.61 26.50 9.65
CA THR A 72 -2.14 27.77 9.12
C THR A 72 -2.88 27.60 7.79
N PHE A 73 -2.37 26.80 6.89
CA PHE A 73 -3.01 26.52 5.60
C PHE A 73 -4.38 25.85 5.73
N TYR A 74 -4.60 25.06 6.79
CA TYR A 74 -5.80 24.21 6.98
C TYR A 74 -6.81 24.80 7.94
N LEU A 75 -6.40 25.74 8.81
CA LEU A 75 -7.23 26.31 9.83
C LEU A 75 -8.20 27.37 9.28
N TRP A 76 -9.36 27.50 9.93
CA TRP A 76 -10.43 28.40 9.51
C TRP A 76 -10.92 29.26 10.66
N ASP A 77 -11.22 30.54 10.37
CA ASP A 77 -12.01 31.39 11.24
C ASP A 77 -13.49 31.23 10.93
N LYS A 78 -14.36 31.27 11.93
CA LYS A 78 -15.81 31.14 11.72
C LYS A 78 -16.32 32.22 10.78
N GLU A 79 -15.89 33.44 10.98
CA GLU A 79 -16.27 34.62 10.20
C GLU A 79 -15.86 34.46 8.71
N GLU A 80 -14.71 33.87 8.44
CA GLU A 80 -14.25 33.58 7.09
C GLU A 80 -15.19 32.59 6.38
N ILE A 81 -15.60 31.50 7.07
CA ILE A 81 -16.55 30.53 6.53
C ILE A 81 -17.91 31.18 6.26
N LEU A 82 -18.43 32.01 7.20
CA LEU A 82 -19.70 32.71 7.03
C LEU A 82 -19.68 33.68 5.86
N ALA A 83 -18.56 34.38 5.65
CA ALA A 83 -18.37 35.27 4.50
C ALA A 83 -18.37 34.54 3.15
N LEU A 84 -17.79 33.32 3.10
CA LEU A 84 -17.66 32.54 1.88
C LEU A 84 -18.93 31.77 1.50
N LEU A 85 -19.62 31.20 2.48
CA LEU A 85 -20.79 30.36 2.26
C LEU A 85 -22.14 31.11 2.39
N GLY A 86 -22.13 32.31 2.99
CA GLY A 86 -23.34 33.05 3.35
C GLY A 86 -23.85 32.68 4.75
N GLY A 87 -24.63 33.58 5.37
CA GLY A 87 -24.97 33.48 6.78
C GLY A 87 -25.65 32.15 7.18
N SER A 88 -26.75 31.78 6.51
CA SER A 88 -27.50 30.56 6.86
C SER A 88 -26.81 29.25 6.47
N GLU A 89 -26.21 29.20 5.28
CA GLU A 89 -25.46 28.03 4.84
C GLU A 89 -24.15 27.86 5.63
N GLY A 90 -23.45 28.98 5.90
CA GLY A 90 -22.24 28.97 6.72
C GLY A 90 -22.53 28.51 8.17
N GLU A 91 -23.62 28.96 8.83
CA GLU A 91 -23.96 28.47 10.16
C GLU A 91 -24.32 26.97 10.17
N ARG A 92 -25.00 26.48 9.11
CA ARG A 92 -25.29 25.07 8.94
C ARG A 92 -23.99 24.27 8.78
N PHE A 93 -23.07 24.75 7.94
CA PHE A 93 -21.76 24.13 7.75
C PHE A 93 -20.96 24.11 9.08
N CYS A 94 -20.89 25.24 9.79
CA CYS A 94 -20.19 25.36 11.05
C CYS A 94 -20.69 24.34 12.09
N ARG A 95 -22.00 24.13 12.19
CA ARG A 95 -22.57 23.13 13.10
C ARG A 95 -22.15 21.71 12.70
N LEU A 96 -22.23 21.34 11.41
CA LEU A 96 -21.88 20.01 10.93
C LEU A 96 -20.39 19.70 11.05
N MET A 97 -19.54 20.73 10.93
CA MET A 97 -18.08 20.59 10.90
C MET A 97 -17.39 21.10 12.18
N GLY A 98 -18.12 21.23 13.29
CA GLY A 98 -17.55 21.54 14.61
C GLY A 98 -16.89 22.91 14.73
N VAL A 99 -17.32 23.89 13.92
CA VAL A 99 -16.73 25.24 13.91
C VAL A 99 -17.40 26.13 14.96
N SER A 100 -16.59 26.74 15.81
CA SER A 100 -17.03 27.69 16.85
C SER A 100 -16.32 29.05 16.72
N ALA A 101 -16.87 30.09 17.37
CA ALA A 101 -16.23 31.40 17.40
C ALA A 101 -14.94 31.43 18.22
N GLY A 102 -14.79 30.53 19.21
CA GLY A 102 -13.57 30.42 20.03
C GLY A 102 -12.50 29.54 19.44
N GLY A 103 -12.82 28.81 18.36
CA GLY A 103 -11.91 27.84 17.77
C GLY A 103 -11.72 26.58 18.61
N ASN A 104 -11.05 25.58 18.03
CA ASN A 104 -10.62 24.35 18.71
C ASN A 104 -9.12 24.12 18.65
N PHE A 105 -8.39 25.02 17.97
CA PHE A 105 -6.93 25.01 17.85
C PHE A 105 -6.40 26.44 17.70
N ASP A 106 -5.70 26.93 18.71
CA ASP A 106 -5.08 28.28 18.76
C ASP A 106 -6.01 29.43 18.32
N GLY A 107 -7.29 29.37 18.76
CA GLY A 107 -8.31 30.38 18.44
C GLY A 107 -8.93 30.26 17.05
N ARG A 108 -8.47 29.32 16.22
CA ARG A 108 -9.01 28.97 14.91
C ARG A 108 -9.63 27.58 14.92
N ASN A 109 -10.20 27.14 13.81
CA ASN A 109 -10.89 25.87 13.75
C ASN A 109 -10.22 24.87 12.80
N ILE A 110 -9.95 23.68 13.33
CA ILE A 110 -9.82 22.45 12.57
C ILE A 110 -11.23 21.96 12.25
N LEU A 111 -11.48 21.63 10.98
CA LEU A 111 -12.76 21.09 10.57
C LEU A 111 -12.82 19.60 10.89
N TYR A 112 -13.82 19.16 11.65
CA TYR A 112 -14.07 17.76 11.94
C TYR A 112 -15.56 17.44 11.84
N ARG A 113 -15.91 16.17 11.67
CA ARG A 113 -17.31 15.74 11.62
C ARG A 113 -17.88 15.73 13.03
N ALA A 114 -18.65 16.79 13.37
CA ALA A 114 -19.23 16.97 14.71
C ALA A 114 -20.49 16.13 14.95
N GLU A 115 -21.18 15.69 13.90
CA GLU A 115 -22.39 14.89 13.99
C GLU A 115 -22.13 13.43 13.60
N ALA A 116 -23.02 12.53 14.06
CA ALA A 116 -22.92 11.10 13.80
C ALA A 116 -22.97 10.81 12.29
N TRP A 117 -22.09 9.93 11.84
CA TRP A 117 -21.99 9.50 10.46
C TRP A 117 -22.61 8.08 10.28
N PRO A 118 -23.26 7.74 9.15
CA PRO A 118 -23.42 8.54 7.95
C PRO A 118 -24.53 9.60 8.04
N LEU A 119 -24.28 10.74 7.41
CA LEU A 119 -25.27 11.80 7.28
C LEU A 119 -26.33 11.43 6.22
N PRO A 120 -27.56 12.02 6.31
CA PRO A 120 -28.54 11.97 5.24
C PRO A 120 -27.97 12.50 3.89
N ASP A 121 -28.45 11.98 2.77
CA ASP A 121 -27.93 12.33 1.43
C ASP A 121 -27.90 13.84 1.18
N GLN A 122 -28.97 14.55 1.55
CA GLN A 122 -29.04 16.02 1.40
C GLN A 122 -27.96 16.78 2.19
N GLU A 123 -27.56 16.25 3.36
CA GLU A 123 -26.49 16.87 4.16
C GLU A 123 -25.11 16.56 3.52
N ARG A 124 -24.94 15.39 2.97
CA ARG A 124 -23.71 15.01 2.26
C ARG A 124 -23.48 15.86 1.01
N ASP A 125 -24.52 16.02 0.17
CA ASP A 125 -24.46 16.84 -1.03
C ASP A 125 -24.19 18.32 -0.69
N PHE A 126 -24.84 18.83 0.35
CA PHE A 126 -24.61 20.18 0.86
C PHE A 126 -23.15 20.37 1.32
N LEU A 127 -22.61 19.42 2.11
CA LEU A 127 -21.23 19.49 2.59
C LEU A 127 -20.24 19.41 1.42
N GLU A 128 -20.50 18.58 0.41
CA GLU A 128 -19.63 18.49 -0.75
C GLU A 128 -19.58 19.79 -1.54
N ASP A 129 -20.69 20.48 -1.71
CA ASP A 129 -20.72 21.80 -2.37
C ASP A 129 -20.01 22.88 -1.55
N CYS A 130 -20.19 22.88 -0.22
CA CYS A 130 -19.43 23.77 0.67
C CYS A 130 -17.94 23.46 0.61
N ARG A 131 -17.56 22.18 0.62
CA ARG A 131 -16.17 21.72 0.55
C ARG A 131 -15.48 22.24 -0.72
N LYS A 132 -16.13 22.16 -1.88
CA LYS A 132 -15.59 22.68 -3.16
C LYS A 132 -15.29 24.17 -3.07
N LYS A 133 -16.23 24.97 -2.57
CA LYS A 133 -16.06 26.45 -2.41
C LYS A 133 -14.89 26.77 -1.47
N LEU A 134 -14.84 26.10 -0.32
CA LEU A 134 -13.78 26.31 0.67
C LEU A 134 -12.40 25.80 0.18
N LEU A 135 -12.37 24.69 -0.54
CA LEU A 135 -11.13 24.16 -1.13
C LEU A 135 -10.57 25.11 -2.19
N GLU A 136 -11.43 25.68 -3.05
CA GLU A 136 -11.01 26.69 -4.03
C GLU A 136 -10.43 27.93 -3.34
N TYR A 137 -11.09 28.41 -2.29
CA TYR A 137 -10.56 29.55 -1.52
C TYR A 137 -9.21 29.19 -0.85
N ARG A 138 -9.13 28.05 -0.15
CA ARG A 138 -7.91 27.59 0.51
C ARG A 138 -6.74 27.41 -0.46
N SER A 139 -7.00 27.01 -1.69
CA SER A 139 -5.96 26.82 -2.72
C SER A 139 -5.16 28.09 -3.04
N ARG A 140 -5.67 29.27 -2.65
CA ARG A 140 -5.01 30.58 -2.84
C ARG A 140 -4.11 30.98 -1.66
N ARG A 141 -4.17 30.22 -0.54
CA ARG A 141 -3.30 30.45 0.63
C ARG A 141 -1.88 29.96 0.31
N VAL A 142 -0.92 30.42 1.09
CA VAL A 142 0.48 29.92 1.02
C VAL A 142 0.48 28.47 1.46
N ARG A 143 0.90 27.58 0.55
CA ARG A 143 0.98 26.14 0.83
C ARG A 143 2.13 25.82 1.79
N PRO A 144 2.00 24.75 2.60
CA PRO A 144 3.13 24.17 3.31
C PRO A 144 4.29 23.82 2.37
N PHE A 145 5.50 23.78 2.92
CA PHE A 145 6.67 23.38 2.14
C PHE A 145 6.54 21.94 1.65
N LEU A 146 6.78 21.75 0.35
CA LEU A 146 6.80 20.43 -0.26
C LEU A 146 8.23 19.86 -0.17
N ASP A 147 8.41 18.75 0.53
CA ASP A 147 9.65 17.97 0.45
C ASP A 147 9.66 17.19 -0.88
N ASP A 148 10.31 17.77 -1.87
CA ASP A 148 10.35 17.34 -3.26
C ASP A 148 11.34 16.19 -3.55
N LYS A 149 11.91 15.58 -2.50
CA LYS A 149 12.67 14.34 -2.67
C LYS A 149 11.75 13.19 -3.09
N ILE A 150 12.24 12.32 -3.94
CA ILE A 150 11.61 11.04 -4.30
C ILE A 150 12.44 9.93 -3.65
N LEU A 151 11.88 9.23 -2.68
CA LEU A 151 12.52 8.11 -2.00
C LEU A 151 12.01 6.78 -2.56
N THR A 152 12.94 5.88 -2.85
CA THR A 152 12.62 4.54 -3.38
C THR A 152 11.70 3.77 -2.44
N SER A 153 12.00 3.75 -1.14
CA SER A 153 11.22 3.06 -0.11
C SER A 153 9.77 3.54 -0.05
N TRP A 154 9.55 4.85 0.06
CA TRP A 154 8.20 5.39 0.23
C TRP A 154 7.36 5.29 -1.05
N ASN A 155 8.02 5.40 -2.21
CA ASN A 155 7.36 5.10 -3.49
C ASN A 155 6.99 3.62 -3.61
N GLY A 156 7.80 2.70 -3.09
CA GLY A 156 7.46 1.28 -3.00
C GLY A 156 6.15 1.04 -2.26
N LEU A 157 5.95 1.68 -1.10
CA LEU A 157 4.69 1.60 -0.34
C LEU A 157 3.51 2.22 -1.10
N MET A 158 3.71 3.38 -1.75
CA MET A 158 2.65 4.02 -2.53
C MET A 158 2.27 3.19 -3.77
N ILE A 159 3.22 2.54 -4.43
CA ILE A 159 2.96 1.58 -5.51
C ILE A 159 2.10 0.41 -5.00
N ALA A 160 2.41 -0.14 -3.82
CA ALA A 160 1.60 -1.20 -3.21
C ALA A 160 0.17 -0.73 -2.93
N ALA A 161 -0.01 0.47 -2.37
CA ALA A 161 -1.31 1.06 -2.07
C ALA A 161 -2.16 1.27 -3.34
N LEU A 162 -1.57 1.87 -4.37
CA LEU A 162 -2.24 2.12 -5.65
C LEU A 162 -2.59 0.82 -6.37
N ALA A 163 -1.68 -0.16 -6.40
CA ALA A 163 -1.93 -1.46 -7.01
C ALA A 163 -3.09 -2.19 -6.32
N LYS A 164 -3.08 -2.23 -4.98
CA LYS A 164 -4.14 -2.83 -4.18
C LYS A 164 -5.47 -2.12 -4.38
N ALA A 165 -5.52 -0.79 -4.30
CA ALA A 165 -6.73 -0.02 -4.52
C ALA A 165 -7.30 -0.23 -5.94
N GLY A 166 -6.44 -0.20 -6.96
CA GLY A 166 -6.84 -0.45 -8.34
C GLY A 166 -7.43 -1.83 -8.57
N ALA A 167 -6.85 -2.85 -7.95
CA ALA A 167 -7.33 -4.23 -8.05
C ALA A 167 -8.65 -4.45 -7.29
N VAL A 168 -8.76 -3.91 -6.07
CA VAL A 168 -9.94 -4.08 -5.19
C VAL A 168 -11.14 -3.29 -5.70
N LEU A 169 -10.94 -2.03 -6.13
CA LEU A 169 -12.01 -1.15 -6.62
C LEU A 169 -12.31 -1.37 -8.11
N GLY A 170 -11.48 -2.12 -8.84
CA GLY A 170 -11.60 -2.30 -10.29
C GLY A 170 -11.21 -1.05 -11.09
N GLU A 171 -10.39 -0.16 -10.53
CA GLU A 171 -10.03 1.15 -11.08
C GLU A 171 -8.66 1.09 -11.77
N ALA A 172 -8.66 0.90 -13.09
CA ALA A 172 -7.43 0.78 -13.89
C ALA A 172 -6.50 2.00 -13.77
N GLY A 173 -7.04 3.19 -13.49
CA GLY A 173 -6.28 4.42 -13.33
C GLY A 173 -5.31 4.39 -12.13
N TYR A 174 -5.61 3.67 -11.06
CA TYR A 174 -4.68 3.47 -9.95
C TYR A 174 -3.55 2.52 -10.34
N ILE A 175 -3.85 1.41 -11.05
CA ILE A 175 -2.82 0.47 -11.52
C ILE A 175 -1.86 1.18 -12.47
N GLU A 176 -2.38 2.01 -13.39
CA GLU A 176 -1.54 2.78 -14.31
C GLU A 176 -0.65 3.80 -13.58
N THR A 177 -1.18 4.44 -12.54
CA THR A 177 -0.38 5.34 -11.69
C THR A 177 0.72 4.60 -10.95
N ALA A 178 0.43 3.39 -10.45
CA ALA A 178 1.43 2.52 -9.81
C ALA A 178 2.54 2.08 -10.80
N ARG A 179 2.18 1.75 -12.05
CA ARG A 179 3.14 1.44 -13.13
C ARG A 179 4.08 2.61 -13.38
N GLN A 180 3.55 3.80 -13.56
CA GLN A 180 4.36 5.00 -13.82
C GLN A 180 5.34 5.29 -12.68
N ALA A 181 4.92 5.10 -11.43
CA ALA A 181 5.81 5.24 -10.29
C ALA A 181 6.89 4.14 -10.25
N ALA A 182 6.56 2.89 -10.54
CA ALA A 182 7.51 1.79 -10.62
C ALA A 182 8.52 2.00 -11.75
N ASP A 183 8.06 2.42 -12.93
CA ASP A 183 8.90 2.70 -14.10
C ASP A 183 9.85 3.86 -13.84
N PHE A 184 9.39 4.91 -13.11
CA PHE A 184 10.26 6.01 -12.69
C PHE A 184 11.40 5.52 -11.81
N ILE A 185 11.11 4.71 -10.77
CA ILE A 185 12.13 4.16 -9.88
C ILE A 185 13.13 3.28 -10.65
N LEU A 186 12.63 2.38 -11.50
CA LEU A 186 13.47 1.48 -12.30
C LEU A 186 14.35 2.22 -13.33
N THR A 187 13.89 3.38 -13.80
CA THR A 187 14.62 4.18 -14.80
C THR A 187 15.64 5.12 -14.16
N HIS A 188 15.29 5.75 -13.03
CA HIS A 188 16.07 6.84 -12.46
C HIS A 188 16.80 6.49 -11.17
N LEU A 189 16.34 5.45 -10.45
CA LEU A 189 16.87 5.06 -9.14
C LEU A 189 17.42 3.63 -9.13
N TYR A 190 17.57 3.00 -10.28
CA TYR A 190 18.27 1.72 -10.42
C TYR A 190 19.49 1.87 -11.34
N ASP A 191 20.69 1.79 -10.72
CA ASP A 191 21.96 1.77 -11.45
C ASP A 191 22.16 0.40 -12.11
N GLN A 192 21.94 0.33 -13.42
CA GLN A 192 22.04 -0.92 -14.20
C GLN A 192 23.47 -1.48 -14.24
N GLU A 193 24.50 -0.62 -14.22
CA GLU A 193 25.90 -1.04 -14.30
C GLU A 193 26.34 -1.70 -13.01
N LYS A 194 25.88 -1.20 -11.88
CA LYS A 194 26.22 -1.71 -10.55
C LYS A 194 25.20 -2.69 -10.00
N SER A 195 24.07 -2.89 -10.68
CA SER A 195 22.90 -3.64 -10.17
C SER A 195 22.52 -3.16 -8.76
N ARG A 196 22.25 -1.85 -8.60
CA ARG A 196 22.11 -1.24 -7.31
C ARG A 196 20.96 -0.24 -7.27
N LEU A 197 19.99 -0.41 -6.34
CA LEU A 197 19.01 0.63 -6.04
C LEU A 197 19.68 1.81 -5.36
N LEU A 198 19.25 3.02 -5.72
CA LEU A 198 19.56 4.27 -5.06
C LEU A 198 18.38 4.70 -4.18
N ARG A 199 18.69 5.42 -3.10
CA ARG A 199 17.70 5.84 -2.12
C ARG A 199 16.85 7.00 -2.58
N ARG A 200 17.50 8.05 -3.16
CA ARG A 200 16.91 9.37 -3.35
C ARG A 200 17.15 9.90 -4.75
N TRP A 201 16.08 10.44 -5.34
CA TRP A 201 16.14 11.31 -6.51
C TRP A 201 15.60 12.71 -6.17
N ARG A 202 16.25 13.75 -6.65
CA ARG A 202 15.81 15.14 -6.55
C ARG A 202 16.41 15.97 -7.66
N GLU A 203 15.60 16.76 -8.39
CA GLU A 203 16.04 17.71 -9.42
C GLU A 203 17.01 17.12 -10.48
N GLY A 204 16.78 15.87 -10.89
CA GLY A 204 17.62 15.17 -11.88
C GLY A 204 18.82 14.43 -11.27
N ASP A 205 19.08 14.56 -9.98
CA ASP A 205 20.17 13.89 -9.28
C ASP A 205 19.69 12.66 -8.51
N ALA A 206 20.24 11.49 -8.86
CA ALA A 206 20.01 10.24 -8.15
C ALA A 206 21.23 9.92 -7.27
N ALA A 207 21.03 9.74 -5.98
CA ALA A 207 22.12 9.59 -5.04
C ALA A 207 21.78 8.66 -3.87
N ILE A 208 22.85 8.29 -3.15
CA ILE A 208 22.86 7.45 -1.96
C ILE A 208 22.50 5.99 -2.30
N PRO A 209 23.39 5.02 -2.11
CA PRO A 209 23.07 3.61 -2.22
C PRO A 209 21.88 3.25 -1.34
N GLY A 210 20.91 2.53 -1.92
CA GLY A 210 19.68 2.15 -1.22
C GLY A 210 19.98 1.34 0.05
N PHE A 211 19.16 1.52 1.07
CA PHE A 211 19.17 0.75 2.31
C PHE A 211 18.23 -0.45 2.21
N LEU A 212 18.21 -1.29 3.23
CA LEU A 212 17.32 -2.46 3.29
C LEU A 212 15.85 -2.08 3.05
N GLU A 213 15.37 -0.98 3.63
CA GLU A 213 14.00 -0.51 3.45
C GLU A 213 13.68 -0.09 2.00
N ASP A 214 14.66 0.44 1.26
CA ASP A 214 14.47 0.81 -0.14
C ASP A 214 14.23 -0.43 -1.01
N TYR A 215 14.99 -1.50 -0.77
CA TYR A 215 14.78 -2.79 -1.44
C TYR A 215 13.48 -3.47 -1.00
N SER A 216 13.25 -3.59 0.31
CA SER A 216 12.13 -4.36 0.83
C SER A 216 10.78 -3.73 0.51
N PHE A 217 10.64 -2.41 0.63
CA PHE A 217 9.37 -1.74 0.33
C PHE A 217 9.12 -1.63 -1.18
N PHE A 218 10.17 -1.44 -1.98
CA PHE A 218 10.00 -1.43 -3.43
C PHE A 218 9.64 -2.84 -3.95
N CYS A 219 10.27 -3.91 -3.43
CA CYS A 219 9.85 -5.27 -3.73
C CYS A 219 8.40 -5.54 -3.34
N TRP A 220 7.94 -5.07 -2.18
CA TRP A 220 6.53 -5.16 -1.78
C TRP A 220 5.62 -4.48 -2.81
N GLY A 221 5.96 -3.25 -3.22
CA GLY A 221 5.23 -2.54 -4.27
C GLY A 221 5.15 -3.32 -5.58
N LEU A 222 6.26 -3.91 -6.03
CA LEU A 222 6.31 -4.71 -7.25
C LEU A 222 5.50 -6.01 -7.16
N ILE A 223 5.47 -6.68 -5.99
CA ILE A 223 4.65 -7.87 -5.75
C ILE A 223 3.16 -7.52 -5.85
N GLU A 224 2.72 -6.44 -5.17
CA GLU A 224 1.32 -6.00 -5.25
C GLU A 224 0.94 -5.57 -6.68
N LEU A 225 1.84 -4.86 -7.37
CA LEU A 225 1.61 -4.44 -8.75
C LEU A 225 1.52 -5.64 -9.70
N TYR A 226 2.40 -6.65 -9.54
CA TYR A 226 2.28 -7.89 -10.28
C TYR A 226 0.93 -8.58 -10.04
N MET A 227 0.54 -8.73 -8.77
CA MET A 227 -0.72 -9.40 -8.43
C MET A 227 -1.95 -8.64 -8.96
N ALA A 228 -1.86 -7.31 -9.09
CA ALA A 228 -2.94 -6.48 -9.63
C ALA A 228 -3.04 -6.53 -11.15
N CYS A 229 -1.93 -6.64 -11.89
CA CYS A 229 -1.93 -6.55 -13.35
C CYS A 229 -1.41 -7.80 -14.09
N LEU A 230 -0.78 -8.73 -13.38
CA LEU A 230 -0.20 -9.98 -13.88
C LEU A 230 0.85 -9.78 -15.00
N GLU A 231 1.56 -8.64 -14.99
CA GLU A 231 2.66 -8.36 -15.90
C GLU A 231 3.96 -8.96 -15.39
N PRO A 232 4.59 -9.92 -16.10
CA PRO A 232 5.77 -10.66 -15.62
C PRO A 232 6.95 -9.78 -15.22
N LEU A 233 7.12 -8.64 -15.89
CA LEU A 233 8.19 -7.67 -15.61
C LEU A 233 8.32 -7.35 -14.12
N TYR A 234 7.20 -7.10 -13.44
CA TYR A 234 7.22 -6.69 -12.03
C TYR A 234 7.59 -7.84 -11.10
N LEU A 235 7.17 -9.07 -11.42
CA LEU A 235 7.59 -10.27 -10.68
C LEU A 235 9.09 -10.54 -10.87
N ASP A 236 9.57 -10.49 -12.12
CA ASP A 236 10.99 -10.73 -12.44
C ASP A 236 11.88 -9.70 -11.73
N LYS A 237 11.45 -8.42 -11.70
CA LYS A 237 12.17 -7.37 -10.97
C LYS A 237 12.12 -7.56 -9.45
N ALA A 238 10.97 -7.94 -8.88
CA ALA A 238 10.86 -8.27 -7.47
C ALA A 238 11.80 -9.41 -7.07
N LEU A 239 11.89 -10.46 -7.90
CA LEU A 239 12.78 -11.59 -7.66
C LEU A 239 14.27 -11.18 -7.73
N SER A 240 14.68 -10.44 -8.77
CA SER A 240 16.07 -10.01 -8.91
C SER A 240 16.49 -9.09 -7.77
N LEU A 241 15.67 -8.09 -7.42
CA LEU A 241 15.94 -7.16 -6.31
C LEU A 241 15.96 -7.86 -4.95
N THR A 242 15.14 -8.89 -4.75
CA THR A 242 15.17 -9.68 -3.51
C THR A 242 16.46 -10.49 -3.39
N LEU A 243 16.99 -11.05 -4.48
CA LEU A 243 18.30 -11.73 -4.49
C LEU A 243 19.46 -10.76 -4.23
N GLU A 244 19.41 -9.57 -4.85
CA GLU A 244 20.37 -8.50 -4.56
C GLU A 244 20.31 -8.09 -3.09
N MET A 245 19.11 -7.91 -2.55
CA MET A 245 18.84 -7.58 -1.14
C MET A 245 19.48 -8.64 -0.21
N SER A 246 19.20 -9.92 -0.43
CA SER A 246 19.78 -11.00 0.38
C SER A 246 21.31 -11.01 0.33
N THR A 247 21.90 -10.71 -0.83
CA THR A 247 23.36 -10.63 -0.99
C THR A 247 23.97 -9.43 -0.27
N LEU A 248 23.36 -8.26 -0.37
CA LEU A 248 23.92 -7.02 0.14
C LEU A 248 23.71 -6.83 1.67
N PHE A 249 22.57 -7.27 2.15
CA PHE A 249 22.15 -6.98 3.52
C PHE A 249 22.13 -8.20 4.44
N GLY A 250 22.11 -9.41 3.90
CA GLY A 250 22.03 -10.64 4.69
C GLY A 250 23.15 -10.75 5.75
N ASP A 251 22.79 -11.18 6.96
CA ASP A 251 23.73 -11.39 8.06
C ASP A 251 24.26 -12.83 8.16
N GLY A 252 23.82 -13.70 7.24
CA GLY A 252 24.17 -15.12 7.20
C GLY A 252 23.40 -16.00 8.21
N GLU A 253 22.64 -15.40 9.12
CA GLU A 253 21.90 -16.09 10.19
C GLU A 253 20.36 -15.98 10.04
N GLY A 254 19.88 -15.33 8.97
CA GLY A 254 18.45 -15.16 8.68
C GLY A 254 17.89 -13.80 9.03
N GLY A 255 18.74 -12.81 9.34
CA GLY A 255 18.37 -11.40 9.48
C GLY A 255 19.09 -10.55 8.45
N PHE A 256 18.80 -9.25 8.49
CA PHE A 256 19.37 -8.28 7.56
C PHE A 256 19.92 -7.07 8.31
N PHE A 257 21.05 -6.56 7.85
CA PHE A 257 21.56 -5.26 8.24
C PHE A 257 20.83 -4.15 7.49
N ASP A 258 20.74 -2.95 8.07
CA ASP A 258 20.08 -1.81 7.44
C ASP A 258 20.88 -1.26 6.24
N THR A 259 22.23 -1.38 6.28
CA THR A 259 23.14 -0.88 5.24
C THR A 259 23.78 -2.02 4.45
N GLY A 260 24.06 -1.79 3.17
CA GLY A 260 24.70 -2.79 2.28
C GLY A 260 26.14 -3.12 2.71
N SER A 261 26.59 -4.32 2.34
CA SER A 261 28.00 -4.77 2.54
C SER A 261 29.00 -4.02 1.66
N ASP A 262 28.51 -3.35 0.62
CA ASP A 262 29.25 -2.51 -0.32
C ASP A 262 29.33 -1.04 0.10
N GLY A 263 28.77 -0.69 1.25
CA GLY A 263 28.76 0.68 1.79
C GLY A 263 30.04 1.05 2.54
N GLU A 264 30.01 2.24 3.15
CA GLU A 264 31.10 2.73 4.00
C GLU A 264 31.34 1.79 5.18
N THR A 265 32.61 1.50 5.48
CA THR A 265 32.98 0.70 6.63
C THR A 265 32.79 1.53 7.92
N ILE A 266 31.78 1.17 8.69
CA ILE A 266 31.49 1.76 10.01
C ILE A 266 31.80 0.74 11.12
N LEU A 267 31.85 1.20 12.37
CA LEU A 267 32.18 0.34 13.53
C LEU A 267 31.25 -0.88 13.65
N THR A 268 29.94 -0.66 13.43
CA THR A 268 28.93 -1.72 13.42
C THR A 268 27.85 -1.41 12.40
N ARG A 269 27.39 -2.42 11.67
CA ARG A 269 26.18 -2.32 10.82
C ARG A 269 24.94 -2.46 11.70
N GLY A 270 24.04 -1.47 11.62
CA GLY A 270 22.78 -1.47 12.38
C GLY A 270 21.80 -2.53 11.85
N ARG A 271 20.87 -2.93 12.73
CA ARG A 271 19.71 -3.79 12.41
C ARG A 271 18.49 -3.20 13.08
N HIS A 272 17.61 -2.64 12.30
CA HIS A 272 16.32 -2.17 12.80
C HIS A 272 15.31 -3.31 12.66
N LEU A 273 14.79 -3.79 13.78
CA LEU A 273 13.88 -4.94 13.82
C LEU A 273 12.45 -4.53 14.16
N GLN A 274 12.27 -3.47 14.95
CA GLN A 274 10.96 -3.04 15.43
C GLN A 274 10.26 -2.16 14.38
N ASP A 275 8.99 -2.44 14.17
CA ASP A 275 8.13 -1.58 13.36
C ASP A 275 7.77 -0.32 14.16
N GLY A 276 7.65 0.81 13.45
CA GLY A 276 7.25 2.11 13.99
C GLY A 276 6.14 2.73 13.16
N ALA A 277 6.24 4.02 12.87
CA ALA A 277 5.38 4.69 11.88
C ALA A 277 5.55 4.05 10.49
N LEU A 278 6.77 3.62 10.18
CA LEU A 278 7.09 2.73 9.06
C LEU A 278 7.33 1.31 9.60
N PRO A 279 7.01 0.27 8.85
CA PRO A 279 7.51 -1.06 9.12
C PRO A 279 9.05 -1.07 9.10
N ALA A 280 9.68 -1.97 9.84
CA ALA A 280 11.10 -2.21 9.69
C ALA A 280 11.42 -2.84 8.32
N GLY A 281 12.55 -2.46 7.73
CA GLY A 281 13.02 -3.10 6.50
C GLY A 281 13.15 -4.63 6.63
N ASN A 282 13.55 -5.11 7.80
CA ASN A 282 13.60 -6.54 8.15
C ASN A 282 12.21 -7.19 8.08
N SER A 283 11.17 -6.58 8.65
CA SER A 283 9.80 -7.10 8.63
C SER A 283 9.28 -7.26 7.20
N ALA A 284 9.48 -6.23 6.36
CA ALA A 284 9.07 -6.26 4.96
C ALA A 284 9.90 -7.27 4.14
N ALA A 285 11.21 -7.36 4.36
CA ALA A 285 12.08 -8.31 3.68
C ALA A 285 11.63 -9.76 3.95
N VAL A 286 11.39 -10.11 5.20
CA VAL A 286 10.92 -11.45 5.60
C VAL A 286 9.57 -11.77 4.98
N TYR A 287 8.63 -10.82 5.02
CA TYR A 287 7.30 -11.00 4.43
C TYR A 287 7.37 -11.22 2.93
N ASN A 288 8.20 -10.46 2.21
CA ASN A 288 8.41 -10.61 0.78
C ASN A 288 9.07 -11.95 0.41
N LEU A 289 10.08 -12.38 1.17
CA LEU A 289 10.77 -13.68 0.94
C LEU A 289 9.79 -14.85 1.00
N LEU A 290 8.90 -14.87 2.00
CA LEU A 290 7.88 -15.91 2.13
C LEU A 290 6.89 -15.89 0.95
N ARG A 291 6.41 -14.70 0.59
CA ARG A 291 5.45 -14.50 -0.51
C ARG A 291 6.06 -14.85 -1.86
N LEU A 292 7.25 -14.35 -2.18
CA LEU A 292 7.94 -14.64 -3.44
C LEU A 292 8.36 -16.09 -3.53
N GLY A 293 8.79 -16.68 -2.40
CA GLY A 293 9.12 -18.10 -2.33
C GLY A 293 7.96 -18.98 -2.77
N GLU A 294 6.75 -18.66 -2.37
CA GLU A 294 5.54 -19.38 -2.79
C GLU A 294 5.08 -18.97 -4.20
N LEU A 295 5.02 -17.67 -4.48
CA LEU A 295 4.52 -17.11 -5.74
C LEU A 295 5.31 -17.60 -6.96
N ALA A 296 6.65 -17.64 -6.85
CA ALA A 296 7.55 -18.08 -7.90
C ALA A 296 8.04 -19.53 -7.74
N GLY A 297 7.66 -20.22 -6.67
CA GLY A 297 8.19 -21.54 -6.35
C GLY A 297 9.69 -21.55 -6.01
N HIS A 298 10.21 -20.42 -5.49
CA HIS A 298 11.64 -20.24 -5.21
C HIS A 298 11.99 -20.75 -3.81
N ARG A 299 12.42 -22.02 -3.73
CA ARG A 299 12.62 -22.74 -2.45
C ARG A 299 13.65 -22.07 -1.53
N GLU A 300 14.70 -21.47 -2.08
CA GLU A 300 15.76 -20.82 -1.27
C GLU A 300 15.23 -19.56 -0.59
N MET A 301 14.44 -18.72 -1.29
CA MET A 301 13.79 -17.56 -0.69
C MET A 301 12.81 -17.97 0.42
N ALA A 302 11.99 -18.99 0.17
CA ALA A 302 11.08 -19.52 1.19
C ALA A 302 11.82 -20.03 2.43
N ALA A 303 12.95 -20.72 2.24
CA ALA A 303 13.79 -21.22 3.33
C ALA A 303 14.47 -20.09 4.10
N GLU A 304 14.92 -19.03 3.41
CA GLU A 304 15.50 -17.84 4.04
C GLU A 304 14.46 -17.10 4.89
N GLY A 305 13.26 -16.84 4.34
CA GLY A 305 12.14 -16.25 5.10
C GLY A 305 11.75 -17.09 6.31
N THR A 306 11.71 -18.41 6.19
CA THR A 306 11.44 -19.33 7.30
C THR A 306 12.50 -19.23 8.39
N ARG A 307 13.78 -19.20 8.05
CA ARG A 307 14.86 -19.00 9.04
C ARG A 307 14.73 -17.66 9.76
N ALA A 308 14.41 -16.59 9.01
CA ALA A 308 14.26 -15.26 9.57
C ALA A 308 13.10 -15.17 10.59
N VAL A 309 11.92 -15.69 10.24
CA VAL A 309 10.78 -15.75 11.18
C VAL A 309 11.14 -16.55 12.44
N SER A 310 11.77 -17.71 12.26
CA SER A 310 12.13 -18.59 13.40
C SER A 310 13.13 -17.90 14.33
N ARG A 311 14.09 -17.15 13.78
CA ARG A 311 15.09 -16.43 14.58
C ARG A 311 14.46 -15.27 15.36
N LEU A 312 13.58 -14.50 14.74
CA LEU A 312 12.98 -13.29 15.32
C LEU A 312 11.76 -13.60 16.20
N PHE A 313 11.39 -14.88 16.32
CA PHE A 313 10.20 -15.30 17.06
C PHE A 313 10.23 -14.87 18.54
N ASN A 314 11.38 -14.98 19.19
CA ASN A 314 11.50 -14.65 20.62
C ASN A 314 11.32 -13.15 20.87
N GLU A 315 11.88 -12.30 20.01
CA GLU A 315 11.71 -10.84 20.08
C GLU A 315 10.24 -10.45 19.89
N MET A 316 9.58 -11.03 18.89
CA MET A 316 8.13 -10.83 18.66
C MET A 316 7.28 -11.30 19.84
N ALA A 317 7.61 -12.44 20.44
CA ALA A 317 6.84 -13.01 21.56
C ALA A 317 6.94 -12.13 22.82
N HIS A 318 8.07 -11.44 23.03
CA HIS A 318 8.26 -10.57 24.20
C HIS A 318 7.54 -9.22 24.04
N LEU A 319 7.47 -8.67 22.84
CA LEU A 319 6.86 -7.34 22.57
C LEU A 319 6.10 -7.33 21.24
N PRO A 320 5.00 -8.08 21.09
CA PRO A 320 4.34 -8.27 19.79
C PRO A 320 3.87 -6.96 19.14
N LEU A 321 3.48 -5.96 19.93
CA LEU A 321 3.04 -4.66 19.43
C LEU A 321 4.14 -3.85 18.71
N ALA A 322 5.41 -4.22 18.88
CA ALA A 322 6.52 -3.61 18.18
C ALA A 322 6.84 -4.28 16.83
N PHE A 323 6.06 -5.29 16.40
CA PHE A 323 6.34 -6.09 15.20
C PHE A 323 5.09 -6.37 14.34
N PRO A 324 4.20 -5.40 14.06
CA PRO A 324 2.95 -5.67 13.36
C PRO A 324 3.14 -6.34 12.00
N LEU A 325 4.07 -5.85 11.15
CA LEU A 325 4.31 -6.45 9.84
C LEU A 325 5.03 -7.79 9.93
N LEU A 326 5.94 -7.96 10.89
CA LEU A 326 6.60 -9.24 11.12
C LEU A 326 5.61 -10.30 11.64
N LEU A 327 4.58 -9.90 12.39
CA LEU A 327 3.46 -10.78 12.76
C LEU A 327 2.63 -11.21 11.55
N CYS A 328 2.48 -10.36 10.53
CA CYS A 328 1.89 -10.78 9.25
C CYS A 328 2.75 -11.84 8.55
N ALA A 329 4.08 -11.71 8.60
CA ALA A 329 5.00 -12.73 8.10
C ALA A 329 4.90 -14.04 8.91
N LEU A 330 4.77 -13.95 10.22
CA LEU A 330 4.54 -15.11 11.09
C LEU A 330 3.18 -15.78 10.78
N ASP A 331 2.11 -15.01 10.58
CA ASP A 331 0.80 -15.54 10.18
C ASP A 331 0.88 -16.26 8.83
N TRP A 332 1.62 -15.71 7.87
CA TRP A 332 1.90 -16.38 6.60
C TRP A 332 2.64 -17.71 6.81
N PHE A 333 3.71 -17.69 7.61
CA PHE A 333 4.52 -18.88 7.92
C PHE A 333 3.72 -20.00 8.61
N LEU A 334 2.84 -19.65 9.53
CA LEU A 334 1.98 -20.61 10.24
C LEU A 334 0.90 -21.22 9.34
N GLY A 335 0.55 -20.55 8.26
CA GLY A 335 -0.37 -21.02 7.22
C GLY A 335 -1.74 -21.50 7.71
N PRO A 336 -2.44 -22.30 6.92
CA PRO A 336 -2.08 -22.71 5.56
C PRO A 336 -2.19 -21.58 4.55
N THR A 337 -1.22 -21.51 3.65
CA THR A 337 -1.25 -20.61 2.50
C THR A 337 -2.05 -21.19 1.34
N SER A 338 -2.46 -20.33 0.42
CA SER A 338 -3.16 -20.70 -0.80
C SER A 338 -2.47 -20.10 -2.03
N ALA A 339 -2.17 -20.93 -3.02
CA ALA A 339 -1.66 -20.47 -4.32
C ALA A 339 -2.75 -20.58 -5.37
N VAL A 340 -3.00 -19.49 -6.08
CA VAL A 340 -3.93 -19.44 -7.22
C VAL A 340 -3.11 -19.32 -8.51
N THR A 341 -3.29 -20.28 -9.41
CA THR A 341 -2.74 -20.21 -10.76
C THR A 341 -3.84 -19.96 -11.75
N LEU A 342 -3.85 -18.77 -12.35
CA LEU A 342 -4.69 -18.46 -13.51
C LEU A 342 -4.03 -19.01 -14.77
N ARG A 343 -4.79 -19.65 -15.63
CA ARG A 343 -4.37 -20.08 -16.98
C ARG A 343 -5.19 -19.33 -18.01
N ALA A 344 -4.53 -18.44 -18.75
CA ALA A 344 -5.18 -17.60 -19.77
C ALA A 344 -4.18 -17.19 -20.84
N GLU A 345 -4.65 -16.76 -22.02
CA GLU A 345 -3.80 -16.23 -23.09
C GLU A 345 -3.19 -14.87 -22.75
N SER A 346 -3.89 -14.08 -21.90
CA SER A 346 -3.45 -12.76 -21.46
C SER A 346 -4.07 -12.38 -20.10
N PRO A 347 -3.53 -11.36 -19.41
CA PRO A 347 -4.18 -10.79 -18.22
C PRO A 347 -5.62 -10.35 -18.47
N ALA A 348 -5.89 -9.76 -19.64
CA ALA A 348 -7.24 -9.31 -20.01
C ALA A 348 -8.24 -10.48 -20.12
N ALA A 349 -7.80 -11.63 -20.63
CA ALA A 349 -8.63 -12.84 -20.69
C ALA A 349 -8.97 -13.39 -19.28
N ALA A 350 -8.12 -13.14 -18.28
CA ALA A 350 -8.32 -13.55 -16.88
C ALA A 350 -9.06 -12.51 -16.04
N ALA A 351 -9.46 -11.36 -16.60
CA ALA A 351 -9.95 -10.20 -15.83
C ALA A 351 -11.13 -10.50 -14.89
N SER A 352 -12.04 -11.41 -15.28
CA SER A 352 -13.18 -11.79 -14.42
C SER A 352 -12.72 -12.54 -13.17
N LEU A 353 -11.84 -13.53 -13.33
CA LEU A 353 -11.27 -14.30 -12.22
C LEU A 353 -10.41 -13.43 -11.33
N LEU A 354 -9.64 -12.51 -11.94
CA LEU A 354 -8.82 -11.54 -11.22
C LEU A 354 -9.67 -10.63 -10.32
N ARG A 355 -10.77 -10.09 -10.83
CA ARG A 355 -11.73 -9.31 -10.03
C ARG A 355 -12.31 -10.11 -8.87
N SER A 356 -12.70 -11.36 -9.11
CA SER A 356 -13.23 -12.23 -8.05
C SER A 356 -12.19 -12.52 -6.97
N TYR A 357 -10.91 -12.70 -7.35
CA TYR A 357 -9.82 -12.87 -6.38
C TYR A 357 -9.65 -11.64 -5.49
N HIS A 358 -9.62 -10.43 -6.08
CA HIS A 358 -9.43 -9.19 -5.34
C HIS A 358 -10.68 -8.70 -4.58
N SER A 359 -11.85 -9.30 -4.78
CA SER A 359 -13.08 -8.93 -4.05
C SER A 359 -13.13 -9.42 -2.61
N VAL A 360 -12.18 -10.26 -2.16
CA VAL A 360 -12.16 -10.86 -0.82
C VAL A 360 -10.80 -10.67 -0.16
N PHE A 361 -10.80 -10.62 1.17
CA PHE A 361 -9.57 -10.51 1.96
C PHE A 361 -8.86 -11.87 2.05
N LEU A 362 -7.70 -11.98 1.44
CA LEU A 362 -6.92 -13.22 1.32
C LEU A 362 -5.47 -13.00 1.78
N PRO A 363 -5.21 -12.76 3.06
CA PRO A 363 -3.89 -12.35 3.57
C PRO A 363 -2.79 -13.41 3.37
N ARG A 364 -3.17 -14.69 3.23
CA ARG A 364 -2.26 -15.84 3.04
C ARG A 364 -2.41 -16.46 1.66
N SER A 365 -2.52 -15.63 0.61
CA SER A 365 -2.63 -16.17 -0.74
C SER A 365 -1.72 -15.46 -1.75
N THR A 366 -1.30 -16.22 -2.77
CA THR A 366 -0.60 -15.72 -3.95
C THR A 366 -1.43 -15.95 -5.20
N LEU A 367 -1.19 -15.12 -6.21
CA LEU A 367 -1.85 -15.21 -7.50
C LEU A 367 -0.83 -15.11 -8.63
N ALA A 368 -0.75 -16.12 -9.47
CA ALA A 368 0.13 -16.16 -10.62
C ALA A 368 -0.63 -16.39 -11.93
N LEU A 369 -0.11 -15.85 -13.03
CA LEU A 369 -0.60 -16.13 -14.38
C LEU A 369 0.33 -17.09 -15.10
N HIS A 370 -0.20 -18.23 -15.51
CA HIS A 370 0.41 -19.11 -16.50
C HIS A 370 -0.19 -18.80 -17.88
N ARG A 371 0.61 -18.15 -18.74
CA ARG A 371 0.14 -17.84 -20.11
C ARG A 371 0.03 -19.13 -20.92
N SER A 372 -1.17 -19.43 -21.41
CA SER A 372 -1.39 -20.47 -22.41
C SER A 372 -0.98 -19.93 -23.78
N GLY A 373 -0.30 -20.74 -24.58
CA GLY A 373 0.03 -20.37 -25.98
C GLY A 373 -1.25 -20.10 -26.79
N PRO A 374 -1.12 -19.33 -27.90
CA PRO A 374 -2.24 -19.05 -28.77
C PRO A 374 -2.86 -20.36 -29.29
N SER A 375 -4.19 -20.48 -29.14
CA SER A 375 -4.96 -21.64 -29.60
C SER A 375 -5.86 -21.23 -30.75
N ALA A 376 -6.05 -22.12 -31.73
CA ALA A 376 -7.00 -21.89 -32.85
C ALA A 376 -8.47 -21.72 -32.39
N LYS A 377 -8.79 -22.12 -31.13
CA LYS A 377 -10.05 -21.83 -30.46
C LYS A 377 -9.74 -21.14 -29.14
N ALA A 378 -10.30 -19.96 -28.91
CA ALA A 378 -10.21 -19.25 -27.64
C ALA A 378 -10.65 -20.18 -26.50
N ARG A 379 -9.74 -20.41 -25.54
CA ARG A 379 -10.05 -21.19 -24.34
C ARG A 379 -10.43 -20.22 -23.23
N PRO A 380 -11.51 -20.52 -22.45
CA PRO A 380 -11.83 -19.69 -21.30
C PRO A 380 -10.67 -19.72 -20.30
N ALA A 381 -10.46 -18.59 -19.62
CA ALA A 381 -9.53 -18.56 -18.51
C ALA A 381 -9.97 -19.49 -17.39
N THR A 382 -9.03 -20.16 -16.75
CA THR A 382 -9.29 -21.03 -15.60
C THR A 382 -8.44 -20.63 -14.41
N ALA A 383 -8.98 -20.84 -13.21
CA ALA A 383 -8.27 -20.71 -11.95
C ALA A 383 -8.08 -22.10 -11.30
N GLN A 384 -6.89 -22.40 -10.87
CA GLN A 384 -6.59 -23.56 -10.04
C GLN A 384 -6.15 -23.09 -8.66
N VAL A 385 -6.85 -23.51 -7.62
CA VAL A 385 -6.53 -23.19 -6.22
C VAL A 385 -5.83 -24.40 -5.59
N CYS A 386 -4.63 -24.16 -5.04
CA CYS A 386 -3.89 -25.14 -4.27
C CYS A 386 -3.74 -24.63 -2.83
N ARG A 387 -4.03 -25.47 -1.83
CA ARG A 387 -3.91 -25.14 -0.41
C ARG A 387 -3.32 -26.32 0.37
N ALA A 388 -2.31 -26.06 1.20
CA ALA A 388 -1.66 -27.09 2.01
C ALA A 388 -1.23 -28.34 1.19
N GLY A 389 -0.70 -28.13 -0.02
CA GLY A 389 -0.25 -29.22 -0.90
C GLY A 389 -1.36 -29.95 -1.67
N THR A 390 -2.62 -29.59 -1.47
CA THR A 390 -3.76 -30.16 -2.21
C THR A 390 -4.33 -29.14 -3.19
N CYS A 391 -4.51 -29.53 -4.46
CA CYS A 391 -5.08 -28.67 -5.49
C CYS A 391 -6.53 -29.11 -5.81
N HIS A 392 -7.41 -28.11 -5.93
CA HIS A 392 -8.75 -28.30 -6.47
C HIS A 392 -8.73 -28.45 -7.98
N LEU A 393 -9.82 -28.99 -8.54
CA LEU A 393 -10.01 -28.97 -10.00
C LEU A 393 -10.08 -27.51 -10.50
N PRO A 394 -9.50 -27.23 -11.68
CA PRO A 394 -9.59 -25.89 -12.28
C PRO A 394 -11.04 -25.47 -12.52
N THR A 395 -11.34 -24.21 -12.27
CA THR A 395 -12.68 -23.61 -12.50
C THR A 395 -12.58 -22.38 -13.40
N THR A 396 -13.65 -22.12 -14.16
CA THR A 396 -13.86 -20.87 -14.90
C THR A 396 -14.74 -19.89 -14.13
N ASP A 397 -15.31 -20.32 -13.00
CA ASP A 397 -16.24 -19.56 -12.16
C ASP A 397 -15.50 -18.91 -10.98
N GLY A 398 -15.57 -17.57 -10.89
CA GLY A 398 -14.94 -16.81 -9.81
C GLY A 398 -15.55 -17.08 -8.44
N ALA A 399 -16.86 -17.36 -8.35
CA ALA A 399 -17.51 -17.70 -7.08
C ALA A 399 -17.03 -19.07 -6.55
N VAL A 400 -16.87 -20.05 -7.42
CA VAL A 400 -16.30 -21.36 -7.10
C VAL A 400 -14.83 -21.19 -6.65
N MET A 401 -14.04 -20.39 -7.34
CA MET A 401 -12.67 -20.10 -6.94
C MET A 401 -12.59 -19.49 -5.52
N VAL A 402 -13.43 -18.51 -5.23
CA VAL A 402 -13.50 -17.87 -3.91
C VAL A 402 -13.95 -18.88 -2.83
N ALA A 403 -14.93 -19.73 -3.13
CA ALA A 403 -15.36 -20.81 -2.21
C ALA A 403 -14.21 -21.81 -1.91
N GLN A 404 -13.41 -22.16 -2.92
CA GLN A 404 -12.23 -23.02 -2.75
C GLN A 404 -11.18 -22.35 -1.85
N LEU A 405 -10.94 -21.04 -2.02
CA LEU A 405 -10.01 -20.25 -1.21
C LEU A 405 -10.46 -20.15 0.26
N ASN A 406 -11.74 -19.96 0.50
CA ASN A 406 -12.32 -19.88 1.85
C ASN A 406 -12.48 -21.26 2.53
N GLY A 407 -12.21 -22.36 1.81
CA GLY A 407 -12.38 -23.72 2.34
C GLY A 407 -13.85 -24.14 2.51
N THR A 408 -14.78 -23.42 1.87
CA THR A 408 -16.23 -23.69 1.92
C THR A 408 -16.73 -24.52 0.71
N ALA A 409 -15.85 -24.81 -0.24
CA ALA A 409 -16.18 -25.68 -1.36
C ALA A 409 -16.41 -27.12 -0.83
N HIS A 410 -17.61 -27.67 -1.01
CA HIS A 410 -17.90 -29.09 -0.76
C HIS A 410 -16.84 -29.93 -1.48
N ARG A 411 -16.25 -30.88 -0.75
CA ARG A 411 -15.60 -32.03 -1.40
C ARG A 411 -16.73 -32.78 -2.08
N ASP A 412 -16.71 -32.82 -3.42
CA ASP A 412 -17.57 -33.78 -4.12
C ASP A 412 -17.27 -35.15 -3.50
N PRO A 413 -18.31 -35.90 -3.09
CA PRO A 413 -18.07 -37.25 -2.65
C PRO A 413 -17.45 -38.01 -3.83
N VAL A 414 -16.20 -38.45 -3.66
CA VAL A 414 -15.61 -39.43 -4.57
C VAL A 414 -16.52 -40.64 -4.48
N ASP A 415 -17.33 -40.86 -5.53
CA ASP A 415 -18.14 -42.07 -5.68
C ASP A 415 -17.21 -43.26 -5.47
N GLY A 416 -17.39 -43.91 -4.32
CA GLY A 416 -16.80 -45.18 -4.07
C GLY A 416 -17.50 -46.20 -4.96
N GLY A 417 -16.76 -46.69 -5.93
CA GLY A 417 -17.07 -47.83 -6.73
C GLY A 417 -15.87 -48.76 -6.74
#